data_5a29d7f99ec7278dcee20cc75f96934c
#
_entry.id   5a29d7f99ec7278dcee20cc75f96934c
#
_cell.length_a   1.000
_cell.length_b   1.000
_cell.length_c   1.000
_cell.angle_alpha   90.00
_cell.angle_beta   90.00
_cell.angle_gamma   90.00
#
_symmetry.space_group_name_H-M   'P 1'
#
loop_
_entity.id
_entity.type
_entity.pdbx_description
1 polymer ?
#
loop_
_entity_poly.entity_id
_entity_poly.type
_entity_poly.pdbx_seq_one_letter_code
_entity_poly.pdbx_strand_id
1 'polypeptide(L)'
;MNTTTFHSEKSGIDALILGSIHGNELSGSLAIERFIENIRTQAIQILSGSVTLISHCNPEAIKQKTRFIEDNLNRCFYEGQDIASYEGELARQIMPAFEGKSHLLDLHSTSGPSIPFLFSERRNFEIAEKLGVPHVVVGWNDLGATSIAGDTENYMNKKGGWGFTFEAGNHDSPDGTENAYQVLLNFFANLGIIDTSYFQSLPGEKTFIEMTSVYTCKTGEFEFKLEQLENFSPLKAGTLIGIDGDEEIRAESDCTLVMPSLRKINKGEDAFFIAKLIN
;
A
#
# COMPACT_ATOMS: atom_id res chain seq x y z
N MET A 1 -1.21 6.26 20.41
CA MET A 1 -1.74 6.28 19.04
C MET A 1 -3.14 6.89 19.07
N ASN A 2 -3.44 7.82 18.18
CA ASN A 2 -4.75 8.49 18.14
C ASN A 2 -5.65 7.82 17.10
N THR A 3 -6.76 7.26 17.56
CA THR A 3 -7.80 6.70 16.68
C THR A 3 -8.99 7.64 16.68
N THR A 4 -9.48 8.01 15.51
CA THR A 4 -10.69 8.83 15.33
C THR A 4 -11.76 8.02 14.63
N THR A 5 -12.99 8.01 15.17
CA THR A 5 -14.11 7.31 14.54
C THR A 5 -15.29 8.26 14.34
N PHE A 6 -15.88 8.23 13.16
CA PHE A 6 -17.12 8.91 12.82
C PHE A 6 -18.19 7.90 12.45
N HIS A 7 -19.42 8.15 12.85
CA HIS A 7 -20.57 7.28 12.62
C HIS A 7 -21.72 8.06 11.97
N SER A 8 -22.45 7.39 11.11
CA SER A 8 -23.79 7.80 10.69
C SER A 8 -24.87 7.13 11.58
N GLU A 9 -26.02 7.73 11.70
CA GLU A 9 -27.19 7.06 12.29
C GLU A 9 -27.74 5.95 11.38
N LYS A 10 -27.44 6.02 10.08
CA LYS A 10 -27.83 5.01 9.10
C LYS A 10 -26.80 3.89 9.06
N SER A 11 -27.24 2.64 9.19
CA SER A 11 -26.40 1.46 9.02
C SER A 11 -25.77 1.43 7.63
N GLY A 12 -24.56 0.89 7.54
CA GLY A 12 -23.80 0.81 6.29
C GLY A 12 -22.49 0.04 6.49
N ILE A 13 -21.52 0.36 5.69
CA ILE A 13 -20.18 -0.25 5.72
C ILE A 13 -19.35 0.39 6.83
N ASP A 14 -18.62 -0.45 7.56
CA ASP A 14 -17.63 -0.03 8.55
C ASP A 14 -16.24 -0.20 7.97
N ALA A 15 -15.56 0.93 7.75
CA ALA A 15 -14.25 0.99 7.12
C ALA A 15 -13.14 1.39 8.11
N LEU A 16 -11.93 0.86 7.87
CA LEU A 16 -10.68 1.23 8.55
C LEU A 16 -9.73 1.89 7.55
N ILE A 17 -9.13 3.00 7.95
CA ILE A 17 -8.11 3.70 7.16
C ILE A 17 -6.86 3.82 8.00
N LEU A 18 -5.73 3.43 7.43
CA LEU A 18 -4.41 3.52 8.04
C LEU A 18 -3.52 4.46 7.24
N GLY A 19 -2.66 5.19 7.94
CA GLY A 19 -1.63 6.03 7.33
C GLY A 19 -0.35 5.99 8.15
N SER A 20 0.77 6.21 7.48
CA SER A 20 2.12 6.12 8.07
C SER A 20 2.36 4.83 8.86
N ILE A 21 2.03 3.71 8.28
CA ILE A 21 2.56 2.39 8.69
C ILE A 21 4.10 2.43 8.60
N HIS A 22 4.63 3.11 7.58
CA HIS A 22 6.03 3.48 7.50
C HIS A 22 6.18 4.98 7.83
N GLY A 23 7.10 5.33 8.72
CA GLY A 23 7.19 6.67 9.27
C GLY A 23 7.69 7.76 8.30
N ASN A 24 8.33 7.39 7.20
CA ASN A 24 8.75 8.30 6.13
C ASN A 24 7.69 8.48 5.02
N GLU A 25 6.51 7.86 5.14
CA GLU A 25 5.43 7.88 4.15
C GLU A 25 4.27 8.76 4.66
N LEU A 26 4.38 10.07 4.54
CA LEU A 26 3.46 11.02 5.17
C LEU A 26 2.20 11.35 4.36
N SER A 27 2.16 11.04 3.06
CA SER A 27 1.04 11.39 2.17
C SER A 27 -0.31 10.91 2.71
N GLY A 28 -0.37 9.65 3.19
CA GLY A 28 -1.57 9.07 3.78
C GLY A 28 -2.00 9.74 5.07
N SER A 29 -1.06 10.03 5.98
CA SER A 29 -1.36 10.74 7.24
C SER A 29 -1.98 12.10 7.00
N LEU A 30 -1.38 12.89 6.11
CA LEU A 30 -1.87 14.23 5.77
C LEU A 30 -3.25 14.18 5.10
N ALA A 31 -3.49 13.19 4.24
CA ALA A 31 -4.79 12.96 3.62
C ALA A 31 -5.86 12.62 4.68
N ILE A 32 -5.55 11.73 5.62
CA ILE A 32 -6.46 11.37 6.72
C ILE A 32 -6.75 12.58 7.61
N GLU A 33 -5.76 13.36 7.99
CA GLU A 33 -5.94 14.56 8.81
C GLU A 33 -6.84 15.59 8.13
N ARG A 34 -6.64 15.83 6.83
CA ARG A 34 -7.50 16.69 6.02
C ARG A 34 -8.94 16.18 5.97
N PHE A 35 -9.14 14.88 5.84
CA PHE A 35 -10.48 14.27 5.87
C PHE A 35 -11.14 14.45 7.24
N ILE A 36 -10.43 14.22 8.34
CA ILE A 36 -10.92 14.44 9.71
C ILE A 36 -11.39 15.90 9.89
N GLU A 37 -10.60 16.86 9.42
CA GLU A 37 -10.96 18.28 9.51
C GLU A 37 -12.20 18.61 8.67
N ASN A 38 -12.32 18.04 7.46
CA ASN A 38 -13.51 18.25 6.63
C ASN A 38 -14.78 17.66 7.23
N ILE A 39 -14.72 16.57 7.98
CA ILE A 39 -15.86 16.06 8.74
C ILE A 39 -16.18 16.99 9.91
N ARG A 40 -15.19 17.44 10.68
CA ARG A 40 -15.38 18.34 11.84
C ARG A 40 -15.98 19.69 11.45
N THR A 41 -15.59 20.21 10.32
CA THR A 41 -16.12 21.48 9.76
C THR A 41 -17.41 21.29 8.98
N GLN A 42 -17.94 20.07 8.90
CA GLN A 42 -19.14 19.71 8.15
C GLN A 42 -19.06 19.97 6.63
N ALA A 43 -17.83 20.07 6.09
CA ALA A 43 -17.61 20.13 4.66
C ALA A 43 -17.91 18.78 3.98
N ILE A 44 -17.72 17.67 4.72
CA ILE A 44 -18.09 16.32 4.30
C ILE A 44 -18.97 15.69 5.39
N GLN A 45 -19.96 14.88 4.99
CA GLN A 45 -20.86 14.17 5.90
C GLN A 45 -20.74 12.66 5.68
N ILE A 46 -20.76 11.90 6.79
CA ILE A 46 -20.91 10.44 6.77
C ILE A 46 -22.38 10.11 6.58
N LEU A 47 -22.74 9.57 5.43
CA LEU A 47 -24.13 9.28 5.05
C LEU A 47 -24.62 7.93 5.56
N SER A 48 -23.72 6.94 5.71
CA SER A 48 -24.03 5.60 6.22
C SER A 48 -22.80 4.92 6.79
N GLY A 49 -22.99 3.97 7.71
CA GLY A 49 -21.90 3.17 8.32
C GLY A 49 -20.97 3.97 9.23
N SER A 50 -19.71 3.54 9.31
CA SER A 50 -18.70 4.20 10.11
C SER A 50 -17.32 4.19 9.45
N VAL A 51 -16.48 5.17 9.84
CA VAL A 51 -15.07 5.23 9.43
C VAL A 51 -14.20 5.33 10.66
N THR A 52 -13.22 4.43 10.78
CA THR A 52 -12.18 4.47 11.81
C THR A 52 -10.86 4.83 11.14
N LEU A 53 -10.19 5.84 11.65
CA LEU A 53 -9.03 6.50 11.03
C LEU A 53 -7.87 6.49 12.02
N ILE A 54 -6.71 5.98 11.59
CA ILE A 54 -5.44 6.02 12.33
C ILE A 54 -4.41 6.69 11.40
N SER A 55 -4.19 8.00 11.59
CA SER A 55 -3.29 8.76 10.72
C SER A 55 -1.81 8.46 10.95
N HIS A 56 -1.41 8.16 12.19
CA HIS A 56 -0.01 7.96 12.59
C HIS A 56 0.17 6.59 13.22
N CYS A 57 0.31 5.54 12.38
CA CYS A 57 0.46 4.17 12.86
C CYS A 57 1.83 3.91 13.48
N ASN A 58 2.91 4.60 13.02
CA ASN A 58 4.26 4.45 13.54
C ASN A 58 4.84 5.81 14.00
N PRO A 59 4.43 6.34 15.16
CA PRO A 59 4.74 7.71 15.57
C PRO A 59 6.24 7.96 15.81
N GLU A 60 6.99 6.97 16.31
CA GLU A 60 8.43 7.17 16.54
C GLU A 60 9.23 7.15 15.23
N ALA A 61 8.85 6.29 14.27
CA ALA A 61 9.45 6.28 12.95
C ALA A 61 9.13 7.58 12.17
N ILE A 62 7.93 8.15 12.31
CA ILE A 62 7.58 9.48 11.78
C ILE A 62 8.52 10.55 12.33
N LYS A 63 8.70 10.59 13.67
CA LYS A 63 9.56 11.57 14.34
C LYS A 63 11.01 11.48 13.88
N GLN A 64 11.51 10.26 13.66
CA GLN A 64 12.87 10.00 13.18
C GLN A 64 12.99 10.09 11.65
N LYS A 65 11.88 10.23 10.92
CA LYS A 65 11.82 10.24 9.45
C LYS A 65 12.44 8.97 8.85
N THR A 66 12.19 7.83 9.49
CA THR A 66 12.65 6.50 9.04
C THR A 66 11.46 5.66 8.61
N ARG A 67 11.71 4.61 7.85
CA ARG A 67 10.68 3.66 7.46
C ARG A 67 10.11 2.91 8.68
N PHE A 68 10.98 2.44 9.56
CA PHE A 68 10.67 1.76 10.83
C PHE A 68 11.84 1.95 11.82
N ILE A 69 11.66 1.53 13.05
CA ILE A 69 12.66 1.63 14.14
C ILE A 69 13.43 0.31 14.30
N GLU A 70 12.74 -0.80 14.55
CA GLU A 70 13.32 -2.12 14.77
C GLU A 70 12.91 -3.10 13.68
N ASP A 71 11.61 -3.19 13.39
CA ASP A 71 11.03 -4.10 12.42
C ASP A 71 10.08 -3.37 11.45
N ASN A 72 9.83 -3.96 10.27
CA ASN A 72 8.83 -3.42 9.37
C ASN A 72 7.41 -3.65 9.93
N LEU A 73 6.75 -2.58 10.41
CA LEU A 73 5.40 -2.66 10.98
C LEU A 73 4.43 -3.38 10.04
N ASN A 74 4.55 -3.17 8.70
CA ASN A 74 3.75 -3.86 7.69
C ASN A 74 4.15 -5.34 7.47
N ARG A 75 4.83 -5.94 8.46
CA ARG A 75 5.17 -7.37 8.56
C ARG A 75 4.88 -7.93 9.95
N CYS A 76 4.14 -7.15 10.77
CA CYS A 76 3.89 -7.51 12.18
C CYS A 76 2.41 -7.87 12.46
N PHE A 77 1.55 -7.89 11.46
CA PHE A 77 0.11 -8.19 11.64
C PHE A 77 -0.16 -9.70 11.56
N TYR A 78 0.03 -10.39 12.69
CA TYR A 78 -0.23 -11.82 12.83
C TYR A 78 -1.05 -12.12 14.09
N GLU A 79 -2.06 -12.98 13.96
CA GLU A 79 -2.76 -13.51 15.12
C GLU A 79 -1.90 -14.53 15.86
N GLY A 80 -1.82 -14.38 17.18
CA GLY A 80 -1.14 -15.33 18.06
C GLY A 80 0.39 -15.34 17.98
N GLN A 81 1.00 -14.40 17.25
CA GLN A 81 2.46 -14.19 17.27
C GLN A 81 2.82 -13.02 18.17
N ASP A 82 3.78 -13.23 19.04
CA ASP A 82 4.36 -12.19 19.89
C ASP A 82 5.69 -11.74 19.29
N ILE A 83 5.64 -10.69 18.47
CA ILE A 83 6.83 -10.08 17.90
C ILE A 83 7.36 -9.09 18.95
N ALA A 84 8.52 -9.42 19.53
CA ALA A 84 9.13 -8.67 20.62
C ALA A 84 9.95 -7.46 20.07
N SER A 85 9.25 -6.53 19.39
CA SER A 85 9.84 -5.30 18.88
C SER A 85 8.89 -4.13 19.09
N TYR A 86 9.39 -2.90 18.89
CA TYR A 86 8.56 -1.70 18.94
C TYR A 86 7.38 -1.79 17.96
N GLU A 87 7.63 -2.21 16.72
CA GLU A 87 6.57 -2.36 15.73
C GLU A 87 5.63 -3.54 16.03
N GLY A 88 6.13 -4.62 16.64
CA GLY A 88 5.29 -5.70 17.12
C GLY A 88 4.27 -5.22 18.17
N GLU A 89 4.70 -4.35 19.10
CA GLU A 89 3.81 -3.73 20.08
C GLU A 89 2.78 -2.79 19.40
N LEU A 90 3.20 -1.98 18.41
CA LEU A 90 2.28 -1.15 17.64
C LEU A 90 1.24 -1.98 16.88
N ALA A 91 1.65 -3.08 16.24
CA ALA A 91 0.72 -3.97 15.55
C ALA A 91 -0.34 -4.51 16.52
N ARG A 92 0.04 -4.96 17.73
CA ARG A 92 -0.91 -5.38 18.78
C ARG A 92 -1.89 -4.28 19.18
N GLN A 93 -1.45 -3.02 19.19
CA GLN A 93 -2.33 -1.87 19.48
C GLN A 93 -3.26 -1.51 18.32
N ILE A 94 -2.85 -1.77 17.06
CA ILE A 94 -3.62 -1.47 15.85
C ILE A 94 -4.64 -2.58 15.55
N MET A 95 -4.26 -3.86 15.72
CA MET A 95 -5.10 -5.01 15.37
C MET A 95 -6.55 -4.94 15.92
N PRO A 96 -6.83 -4.45 17.15
CA PRO A 96 -8.21 -4.29 17.62
C PRO A 96 -9.08 -3.35 16.76
N ALA A 97 -8.48 -2.41 16.02
CA ALA A 97 -9.21 -1.52 15.13
C ALA A 97 -9.81 -2.22 13.91
N PHE A 98 -9.33 -3.41 13.58
CA PHE A 98 -9.89 -4.24 12.49
C PHE A 98 -11.18 -4.94 12.88
N GLU A 99 -11.47 -5.08 14.19
CA GLU A 99 -12.66 -5.79 14.65
C GLU A 99 -13.95 -5.08 14.20
N GLY A 100 -14.84 -5.87 13.60
CA GLY A 100 -16.11 -5.35 13.05
C GLY A 100 -15.96 -4.52 11.78
N LYS A 101 -14.75 -4.37 11.24
CA LYS A 101 -14.52 -3.68 9.96
C LYS A 101 -14.58 -4.67 8.81
N SER A 102 -15.22 -4.24 7.72
CA SER A 102 -15.32 -5.04 6.50
C SER A 102 -14.39 -4.56 5.39
N HIS A 103 -13.91 -3.31 5.45
CA HIS A 103 -13.06 -2.71 4.41
C HIS A 103 -11.87 -1.98 5.03
N LEU A 104 -10.69 -2.14 4.41
CA LEU A 104 -9.46 -1.44 4.77
C LEU A 104 -8.92 -0.71 3.56
N LEU A 105 -8.47 0.53 3.76
CA LEU A 105 -7.55 1.22 2.87
C LEU A 105 -6.31 1.64 3.66
N ASP A 106 -5.15 1.09 3.29
CA ASP A 106 -3.85 1.46 3.85
C ASP A 106 -3.13 2.38 2.87
N LEU A 107 -2.75 3.57 3.34
CA LEU A 107 -2.21 4.65 2.51
C LEU A 107 -0.69 4.73 2.66
N HIS A 108 0.02 4.41 1.59
CA HIS A 108 1.46 4.37 1.45
C HIS A 108 1.99 5.34 0.40
N SER A 109 3.31 5.35 0.23
CA SER A 109 4.02 5.96 -0.89
C SER A 109 5.36 5.26 -1.12
N THR A 110 5.94 5.40 -2.33
CA THR A 110 7.14 4.68 -2.75
C THR A 110 8.42 5.47 -2.53
N SER A 111 9.53 4.79 -2.24
CA SER A 111 10.85 5.41 -2.15
C SER A 111 11.44 5.80 -3.51
N GLY A 112 11.07 5.09 -4.56
CA GLY A 112 11.53 5.34 -5.93
C GLY A 112 10.53 6.09 -6.78
N PRO A 113 10.93 6.54 -7.99
CA PRO A 113 10.04 7.12 -8.97
C PRO A 113 8.89 6.17 -9.29
N SER A 114 7.66 6.63 -9.11
CA SER A 114 6.46 5.84 -9.36
C SER A 114 5.26 6.75 -9.61
N ILE A 115 4.38 6.30 -10.48
CA ILE A 115 3.02 6.82 -10.55
C ILE A 115 2.17 6.22 -9.41
N PRO A 116 1.02 6.81 -9.06
CA PRO A 116 0.10 6.21 -8.09
C PRO A 116 -0.45 4.87 -8.57
N PHE A 117 -0.58 3.89 -7.65
CA PHE A 117 -1.15 2.59 -7.94
C PHE A 117 -1.79 1.93 -6.72
N LEU A 118 -2.57 0.90 -6.95
CA LEU A 118 -3.31 0.18 -5.91
C LEU A 118 -2.93 -1.29 -5.92
N PHE A 119 -2.52 -1.85 -4.78
CA PHE A 119 -2.51 -3.29 -4.57
C PHE A 119 -3.89 -3.79 -4.17
N SER A 120 -4.24 -4.97 -4.67
CA SER A 120 -5.49 -5.64 -4.35
C SER A 120 -5.37 -7.15 -4.54
N GLU A 121 -6.12 -7.92 -3.77
CA GLU A 121 -6.36 -9.32 -4.13
C GLU A 121 -7.29 -9.44 -5.34
N ARG A 122 -7.17 -10.52 -6.11
CA ARG A 122 -8.03 -10.78 -7.28
C ARG A 122 -9.52 -10.79 -6.94
N ARG A 123 -9.89 -11.32 -5.76
CA ARG A 123 -11.30 -11.35 -5.31
C ARG A 123 -11.87 -9.96 -5.04
N ASN A 124 -11.01 -8.95 -4.82
CA ASN A 124 -11.39 -7.57 -4.50
C ASN A 124 -11.43 -6.67 -5.76
N PHE A 125 -11.15 -7.24 -6.94
CA PHE A 125 -10.93 -6.53 -8.19
C PHE A 125 -12.09 -5.59 -8.57
N GLU A 126 -13.35 -6.03 -8.41
CA GLU A 126 -14.52 -5.19 -8.74
C GLU A 126 -14.59 -3.88 -7.94
N ILE A 127 -14.09 -3.89 -6.69
CA ILE A 127 -14.00 -2.67 -5.86
C ILE A 127 -12.78 -1.87 -6.29
N ALA A 128 -11.62 -2.54 -6.44
CA ALA A 128 -10.35 -1.91 -6.81
C ALA A 128 -10.48 -1.09 -8.11
N GLU A 129 -11.14 -1.66 -9.14
CA GLU A 129 -11.32 -0.96 -10.41
C GLU A 129 -12.17 0.30 -10.32
N LYS A 130 -13.04 0.42 -9.30
CA LYS A 130 -13.91 1.58 -9.06
C LYS A 130 -13.27 2.66 -8.21
N LEU A 131 -12.04 2.46 -7.71
CA LEU A 131 -11.36 3.47 -6.89
C LEU A 131 -10.74 4.60 -7.70
N GLY A 132 -10.81 4.56 -9.03
CA GLY A 132 -10.32 5.63 -9.90
C GLY A 132 -8.79 5.73 -9.92
N VAL A 133 -8.08 4.66 -9.58
CA VAL A 133 -6.62 4.58 -9.64
C VAL A 133 -6.21 4.02 -11.00
N PRO A 134 -5.22 4.62 -11.71
CA PRO A 134 -4.85 4.19 -13.06
C PRO A 134 -4.23 2.79 -13.09
N HIS A 135 -3.41 2.43 -12.10
CA HIS A 135 -2.75 1.13 -12.05
C HIS A 135 -3.27 0.30 -10.88
N VAL A 136 -3.82 -0.87 -11.19
CA VAL A 136 -4.24 -1.87 -10.20
C VAL A 136 -3.34 -3.09 -10.32
N VAL A 137 -2.65 -3.43 -9.23
CA VAL A 137 -1.69 -4.53 -9.13
C VAL A 137 -2.31 -5.67 -8.32
N VAL A 138 -2.32 -6.87 -8.89
CA VAL A 138 -2.78 -8.09 -8.22
C VAL A 138 -1.70 -9.16 -8.19
N GLY A 139 -1.90 -10.24 -7.41
CA GLY A 139 -0.98 -11.36 -7.35
C GLY A 139 0.12 -11.23 -6.31
N TRP A 140 0.15 -10.13 -5.54
CA TRP A 140 1.11 -9.94 -4.45
C TRP A 140 1.14 -11.14 -3.50
N ASN A 141 -0.02 -11.58 -3.05
CA ASN A 141 -0.15 -12.68 -2.09
C ASN A 141 0.13 -14.08 -2.68
N ASP A 142 0.13 -14.21 -4.01
CA ASP A 142 0.33 -15.48 -4.73
C ASP A 142 1.82 -15.83 -4.90
N LEU A 143 2.73 -14.89 -4.66
CA LEU A 143 4.17 -15.06 -4.89
C LEU A 143 4.85 -15.99 -3.89
N GLY A 144 4.17 -16.38 -2.80
CA GLY A 144 4.71 -17.30 -1.79
C GLY A 144 5.92 -16.75 -1.04
N ALA A 145 6.25 -15.48 -1.21
CA ALA A 145 7.38 -14.85 -0.57
C ALA A 145 7.11 -14.65 0.91
N THR A 146 8.04 -15.08 1.75
CA THR A 146 7.99 -14.87 3.21
C THR A 146 8.00 -13.39 3.58
N SER A 147 8.53 -12.55 2.69
CA SER A 147 8.59 -11.09 2.85
C SER A 147 7.24 -10.37 2.76
N ILE A 148 6.19 -11.06 2.29
CA ILE A 148 4.87 -10.48 2.03
C ILE A 148 3.89 -10.75 3.18
N ALA A 149 4.07 -11.80 3.95
CA ALA A 149 3.19 -12.15 5.04
C ALA A 149 3.23 -11.11 6.17
N GLY A 150 2.07 -10.83 6.80
CA GLY A 150 1.94 -9.95 7.96
C GLY A 150 1.74 -8.47 7.63
N ASP A 151 1.37 -8.13 6.40
CA ASP A 151 0.88 -6.80 6.06
C ASP A 151 -0.59 -6.60 6.46
N THR A 152 -1.02 -5.35 6.49
CA THR A 152 -2.37 -4.93 6.89
C THR A 152 -3.45 -5.41 5.93
N GLU A 153 -3.19 -5.37 4.61
CA GLU A 153 -4.10 -5.85 3.58
C GLU A 153 -4.40 -7.33 3.74
N ASN A 154 -3.34 -8.14 3.86
CA ASN A 154 -3.43 -9.58 4.07
C ASN A 154 -4.15 -9.92 5.39
N TYR A 155 -3.88 -9.14 6.45
CA TYR A 155 -4.55 -9.31 7.73
C TYR A 155 -6.06 -9.07 7.61
N MET A 156 -6.49 -7.98 6.95
CA MET A 156 -7.91 -7.72 6.67
C MET A 156 -8.53 -8.82 5.81
N ASN A 157 -7.84 -9.24 4.75
CA ASN A 157 -8.32 -10.24 3.82
C ASN A 157 -8.50 -11.62 4.48
N LYS A 158 -7.60 -12.02 5.38
CA LYS A 158 -7.70 -13.26 6.17
C LYS A 158 -8.86 -13.23 7.16
N LYS A 159 -9.25 -12.06 7.65
CA LYS A 159 -10.45 -11.90 8.50
C LYS A 159 -11.76 -11.89 7.69
N GLY A 160 -11.71 -12.09 6.38
CA GLY A 160 -12.88 -12.13 5.49
C GLY A 160 -13.34 -10.76 5.00
N GLY A 161 -12.60 -9.69 5.30
CA GLY A 161 -12.84 -8.35 4.79
C GLY A 161 -12.22 -8.10 3.41
N TRP A 162 -12.21 -6.85 2.97
CA TRP A 162 -11.61 -6.36 1.72
C TRP A 162 -10.52 -5.35 2.05
N GLY A 163 -9.26 -5.77 1.92
CA GLY A 163 -8.08 -4.94 2.11
C GLY A 163 -7.57 -4.39 0.80
N PHE A 164 -7.09 -3.15 0.84
CA PHE A 164 -6.44 -2.45 -0.27
C PHE A 164 -5.25 -1.67 0.28
N THR A 165 -4.14 -1.68 -0.48
CA THR A 165 -2.97 -0.84 -0.20
C THR A 165 -2.79 0.14 -1.35
N PHE A 166 -2.86 1.44 -1.06
CA PHE A 166 -2.67 2.49 -2.05
C PHE A 166 -1.30 3.13 -1.91
N GLU A 167 -0.56 3.16 -3.00
CA GLU A 167 0.73 3.83 -3.14
C GLU A 167 0.52 5.16 -3.87
N ALA A 168 0.73 6.27 -3.17
CA ALA A 168 0.40 7.62 -3.65
C ALA A 168 1.41 8.19 -4.67
N GLY A 169 2.38 7.38 -5.10
CA GLY A 169 3.55 7.78 -5.89
C GLY A 169 4.77 7.97 -5.01
N ASN A 170 5.80 8.64 -5.52
CA ASN A 170 7.06 8.86 -4.76
C ASN A 170 6.82 9.69 -3.49
N HIS A 171 7.57 9.39 -2.40
CA HIS A 171 7.47 10.11 -1.10
C HIS A 171 7.62 11.62 -1.24
N ASP A 172 8.50 12.07 -2.15
CA ASP A 172 8.82 13.48 -2.37
C ASP A 172 7.94 14.14 -3.43
N SER A 173 6.95 13.41 -3.99
CA SER A 173 6.03 13.97 -4.97
C SER A 173 5.13 15.03 -4.34
N PRO A 174 5.04 16.23 -4.92
CA PRO A 174 4.14 17.27 -4.43
C PRO A 174 2.66 16.86 -4.49
N ASP A 175 2.31 15.93 -5.38
CA ASP A 175 0.93 15.46 -5.58
C ASP A 175 0.56 14.27 -4.67
N GLY A 176 1.52 13.68 -3.95
CA GLY A 176 1.30 12.47 -3.17
C GLY A 176 0.15 12.60 -2.15
N THR A 177 0.08 13.72 -1.43
CA THR A 177 -1.01 13.96 -0.47
C THR A 177 -2.36 14.14 -1.17
N GLU A 178 -2.41 14.83 -2.31
CA GLU A 178 -3.64 15.02 -3.07
C GLU A 178 -4.13 13.70 -3.68
N ASN A 179 -3.22 12.90 -4.22
CA ASN A 179 -3.52 11.54 -4.70
C ASN A 179 -4.11 10.66 -3.59
N ALA A 180 -3.47 10.63 -2.42
CA ALA A 180 -3.95 9.88 -1.26
C ALA A 180 -5.31 10.37 -0.78
N TYR A 181 -5.52 11.69 -0.74
CA TYR A 181 -6.78 12.29 -0.34
C TYR A 181 -7.91 11.97 -1.34
N GLN A 182 -7.64 12.10 -2.64
CA GLN A 182 -8.65 11.78 -3.65
C GLN A 182 -9.04 10.29 -3.64
N VAL A 183 -8.08 9.37 -3.49
CA VAL A 183 -8.38 7.94 -3.41
C VAL A 183 -9.13 7.59 -2.14
N LEU A 184 -8.84 8.25 -1.02
CA LEU A 184 -9.62 8.13 0.21
C LEU A 184 -11.09 8.55 0.00
N LEU A 185 -11.35 9.67 -0.69
CA LEU A 185 -12.69 10.11 -1.05
C LEU A 185 -13.37 9.12 -1.99
N ASN A 186 -12.67 8.63 -3.02
CA ASN A 186 -13.18 7.64 -3.96
C ASN A 186 -13.59 6.33 -3.25
N PHE A 187 -12.76 5.89 -2.31
CA PHE A 187 -13.04 4.70 -1.50
C PHE A 187 -14.35 4.87 -0.72
N PHE A 188 -14.50 5.96 0.00
CA PHE A 188 -15.73 6.21 0.76
C PHE A 188 -16.95 6.45 -0.11
N ALA A 189 -16.81 7.16 -1.22
CA ALA A 189 -17.89 7.39 -2.18
C ALA A 189 -18.38 6.09 -2.82
N ASN A 190 -17.46 5.22 -3.22
CA ASN A 190 -17.76 3.91 -3.80
C ASN A 190 -18.48 2.98 -2.79
N LEU A 191 -18.14 3.07 -1.51
CA LEU A 191 -18.77 2.31 -0.44
C LEU A 191 -20.09 2.93 0.06
N GLY A 192 -20.51 4.08 -0.49
CA GLY A 192 -21.72 4.81 -0.07
C GLY A 192 -21.62 5.42 1.34
N ILE A 193 -20.41 5.59 1.83
CA ILE A 193 -20.14 6.22 3.14
C ILE A 193 -20.29 7.74 3.04
N ILE A 194 -19.83 8.34 1.93
CA ILE A 194 -20.01 9.77 1.61
C ILE A 194 -20.73 9.93 0.27
N ASP A 195 -21.05 11.16 -0.10
CA ASP A 195 -21.70 11.46 -1.39
C ASP A 195 -20.81 11.11 -2.58
N THR A 196 -21.39 10.54 -3.62
CA THR A 196 -20.68 10.11 -4.85
C THR A 196 -20.13 11.28 -5.67
N SER A 197 -20.58 12.51 -5.43
CA SER A 197 -20.05 13.72 -6.09
C SER A 197 -18.59 14.02 -5.74
N TYR A 198 -18.06 13.41 -4.66
CA TYR A 198 -16.64 13.50 -4.31
C TYR A 198 -15.73 12.60 -5.14
N PHE A 199 -16.30 11.68 -5.93
CA PHE A 199 -15.51 10.78 -6.77
C PHE A 199 -14.85 11.52 -7.94
N GLN A 200 -13.53 11.31 -8.08
CA GLN A 200 -12.74 11.78 -9.20
C GLN A 200 -11.61 10.78 -9.50
N SER A 201 -11.53 10.27 -10.72
CA SER A 201 -10.42 9.41 -11.12
C SER A 201 -9.10 10.18 -11.13
N LEU A 202 -8.04 9.53 -10.66
CA LEU A 202 -6.68 10.03 -10.87
C LEU A 202 -6.33 10.00 -12.37
N PRO A 203 -5.44 10.89 -12.83
CA PRO A 203 -5.02 10.93 -14.22
C PRO A 203 -4.21 9.67 -14.58
N GLY A 204 -4.35 9.20 -15.80
CA GLY A 204 -3.61 8.07 -16.36
C GLY A 204 -4.51 7.07 -17.08
N GLU A 205 -3.89 6.25 -17.92
CA GLU A 205 -4.55 5.13 -18.58
C GLU A 205 -4.75 3.98 -17.59
N LYS A 206 -5.97 3.42 -17.58
CA LYS A 206 -6.30 2.32 -16.68
C LYS A 206 -5.59 1.04 -17.11
N THR A 207 -4.79 0.49 -16.24
CA THR A 207 -3.97 -0.69 -16.51
C THR A 207 -4.08 -1.68 -15.35
N PHE A 208 -4.24 -2.95 -15.69
CA PHE A 208 -4.26 -4.04 -14.73
C PHE A 208 -2.97 -4.85 -14.86
N ILE A 209 -2.33 -5.09 -13.73
CA ILE A 209 -0.98 -5.66 -13.66
C ILE A 209 -1.00 -6.85 -12.72
N GLU A 210 -0.50 -7.99 -13.19
CA GLU A 210 -0.36 -9.21 -12.39
C GLU A 210 1.11 -9.45 -12.05
N MET A 211 1.44 -9.46 -10.77
CA MET A 211 2.75 -9.88 -10.30
C MET A 211 2.95 -11.38 -10.53
N THR A 212 4.06 -11.76 -11.14
CA THR A 212 4.32 -13.15 -11.54
C THR A 212 5.52 -13.77 -10.85
N SER A 213 6.47 -12.96 -10.42
CA SER A 213 7.63 -13.43 -9.65
C SER A 213 8.29 -12.32 -8.86
N VAL A 214 9.11 -12.72 -7.89
CA VAL A 214 9.97 -11.85 -7.09
C VAL A 214 11.41 -12.33 -7.22
N TYR A 215 12.35 -11.40 -7.34
CA TYR A 215 13.77 -11.71 -7.22
C TYR A 215 14.26 -11.34 -5.83
N THR A 216 14.71 -12.34 -5.09
CA THR A 216 15.30 -12.20 -3.77
C THR A 216 16.81 -12.31 -3.87
N CYS A 217 17.57 -11.35 -3.35
CA CYS A 217 19.02 -11.30 -3.38
C CYS A 217 19.63 -12.52 -2.68
N LYS A 218 20.49 -13.25 -3.39
CA LYS A 218 21.11 -14.50 -2.91
C LYS A 218 22.43 -14.27 -2.16
N THR A 219 23.18 -13.23 -2.56
CA THR A 219 24.55 -13.01 -2.04
C THR A 219 24.63 -11.85 -1.06
N GLY A 220 23.81 -10.83 -1.18
CA GLY A 220 23.90 -9.52 -0.52
C GLY A 220 24.74 -8.52 -1.31
N GLU A 221 25.11 -8.84 -2.55
CA GLU A 221 25.91 -8.03 -3.47
C GLU A 221 25.15 -7.72 -4.77
N PHE A 222 23.81 -7.64 -4.70
CA PHE A 222 22.98 -7.32 -5.85
C PHE A 222 23.17 -5.87 -6.30
N GLU A 223 23.40 -5.68 -7.60
CA GLU A 223 23.52 -4.36 -8.26
C GLU A 223 22.65 -4.30 -9.51
N PHE A 224 21.75 -3.32 -9.59
CA PHE A 224 21.00 -3.06 -10.82
C PHE A 224 21.91 -2.60 -11.95
N LYS A 225 21.62 -3.04 -13.18
CA LYS A 225 22.31 -2.65 -14.43
C LYS A 225 21.40 -1.92 -15.42
N LEU A 226 20.17 -1.59 -15.00
CA LEU A 226 19.25 -0.75 -15.76
C LEU A 226 19.68 0.72 -15.68
N GLU A 227 19.50 1.47 -16.78
CA GLU A 227 19.82 2.90 -16.83
C GLU A 227 18.86 3.74 -15.94
N GLN A 228 17.62 3.30 -15.83
CA GLN A 228 16.59 3.93 -15.00
C GLN A 228 15.87 2.87 -14.15
N LEU A 229 15.69 3.19 -12.88
CA LEU A 229 14.96 2.34 -11.93
C LEU A 229 13.62 3.01 -11.58
N GLU A 230 12.69 2.90 -12.50
CA GLU A 230 11.33 3.41 -12.31
C GLU A 230 10.35 2.24 -12.16
N ASN A 231 9.36 2.42 -11.30
CA ASN A 231 8.27 1.47 -11.15
C ASN A 231 7.46 1.40 -12.45
N PHE A 232 7.02 0.21 -12.82
CA PHE A 232 6.28 -0.10 -14.05
C PHE A 232 7.07 0.05 -15.36
N SER A 233 8.41 0.06 -15.31
CA SER A 233 9.23 0.07 -16.52
C SER A 233 9.07 -1.21 -17.32
N PRO A 234 8.78 -1.13 -18.64
CA PRO A 234 8.70 -2.30 -19.50
C PRO A 234 10.10 -2.85 -19.78
N LEU A 235 10.28 -4.15 -19.68
CA LEU A 235 11.51 -4.86 -19.97
C LEU A 235 11.29 -5.85 -21.12
N LYS A 236 12.24 -5.91 -22.06
CA LYS A 236 12.27 -6.91 -23.12
C LYS A 236 12.97 -8.19 -22.67
N ALA A 237 12.57 -9.33 -23.21
CA ALA A 237 13.27 -10.59 -23.01
C ALA A 237 14.77 -10.45 -23.24
N GLY A 238 15.59 -10.98 -22.32
CA GLY A 238 17.06 -10.89 -22.35
C GLY A 238 17.65 -9.61 -21.76
N THR A 239 16.84 -8.58 -21.40
CA THR A 239 17.33 -7.36 -20.74
C THR A 239 18.08 -7.73 -19.46
N LEU A 240 19.32 -7.27 -19.29
CA LEU A 240 20.09 -7.41 -18.07
C LEU A 240 19.50 -6.47 -17.01
N ILE A 241 18.89 -7.06 -15.98
CA ILE A 241 18.27 -6.31 -14.88
C ILE A 241 19.33 -5.95 -13.84
N GLY A 242 20.15 -6.92 -13.45
CA GLY A 242 21.18 -6.74 -12.43
C GLY A 242 22.18 -7.88 -12.40
N ILE A 243 23.13 -7.75 -11.47
CA ILE A 243 24.13 -8.78 -11.15
C ILE A 243 24.05 -9.06 -9.65
N ASP A 244 24.02 -10.33 -9.27
CA ASP A 244 24.02 -10.78 -7.88
C ASP A 244 25.24 -11.67 -7.63
N GLY A 245 26.31 -11.09 -7.06
CA GLY A 245 27.63 -11.70 -7.04
C GLY A 245 28.18 -11.87 -8.47
N ASP A 246 28.35 -13.12 -8.92
CA ASP A 246 28.80 -13.44 -10.28
C ASP A 246 27.65 -13.81 -11.23
N GLU A 247 26.39 -13.80 -10.78
CA GLU A 247 25.23 -14.21 -11.56
C GLU A 247 24.56 -13.01 -12.25
N GLU A 248 24.41 -13.07 -13.58
CA GLU A 248 23.61 -12.11 -14.35
C GLU A 248 22.12 -12.45 -14.22
N ILE A 249 21.33 -11.47 -13.80
CA ILE A 249 19.88 -11.59 -13.69
C ILE A 249 19.22 -10.88 -14.86
N ARG A 250 18.55 -11.65 -15.71
CA ARG A 250 17.92 -11.16 -16.95
C ARG A 250 16.41 -11.41 -16.97
N ALA A 251 15.69 -10.56 -17.68
CA ALA A 251 14.28 -10.76 -17.99
C ALA A 251 14.10 -12.01 -18.86
N GLU A 252 13.34 -13.01 -18.39
CA GLU A 252 13.09 -14.26 -19.12
C GLU A 252 12.13 -14.08 -20.30
N SER A 253 11.25 -13.09 -20.23
CA SER A 253 10.26 -12.73 -21.24
C SER A 253 10.01 -11.23 -21.21
N ASP A 254 9.24 -10.71 -22.19
CA ASP A 254 8.71 -9.34 -22.11
C ASP A 254 7.86 -9.21 -20.84
N CYS A 255 8.18 -8.23 -20.00
CA CYS A 255 7.57 -8.08 -18.68
C CYS A 255 7.61 -6.62 -18.20
N THR A 256 7.12 -6.39 -17.01
CA THR A 256 7.14 -5.09 -16.33
C THR A 256 7.90 -5.21 -15.00
N LEU A 257 8.84 -4.30 -14.76
CA LEU A 257 9.54 -4.17 -13.50
C LEU A 257 8.62 -3.49 -12.47
N VAL A 258 8.49 -4.07 -11.28
CA VAL A 258 7.66 -3.50 -10.21
C VAL A 258 8.48 -3.37 -8.93
N MET A 259 8.37 -2.21 -8.27
CA MET A 259 8.99 -1.90 -6.99
C MET A 259 10.49 -2.25 -6.89
N PRO A 260 11.35 -1.77 -7.82
CA PRO A 260 12.79 -1.96 -7.67
C PRO A 260 13.27 -1.27 -6.38
N SER A 261 14.05 -2.01 -5.59
CA SER A 261 14.60 -1.49 -4.33
C SER A 261 15.76 -0.53 -4.62
N LEU A 262 15.62 0.74 -4.25
CA LEU A 262 16.68 1.76 -4.44
C LEU A 262 17.70 1.80 -3.29
N ARG A 263 17.47 1.04 -2.21
CA ARG A 263 18.41 0.90 -1.10
C ARG A 263 19.38 -0.25 -1.34
N LYS A 264 20.45 -0.32 -0.53
CA LYS A 264 21.29 -1.52 -0.50
C LYS A 264 20.42 -2.74 -0.16
N ILE A 265 20.56 -3.79 -0.94
CA ILE A 265 19.79 -5.03 -0.81
C ILE A 265 20.70 -6.06 -0.11
N ASN A 266 20.25 -6.54 1.05
CA ASN A 266 20.97 -7.57 1.78
C ASN A 266 20.55 -8.97 1.29
N LYS A 267 21.34 -9.97 1.65
CA LYS A 267 21.01 -11.36 1.36
C LYS A 267 19.66 -11.73 1.97
N GLY A 268 18.77 -12.30 1.16
CA GLY A 268 17.42 -12.70 1.55
C GLY A 268 16.37 -11.59 1.46
N GLU A 269 16.75 -10.36 1.05
CA GLU A 269 15.78 -9.30 0.78
C GLU A 269 15.34 -9.29 -0.69
N ASP A 270 14.11 -8.83 -0.93
CA ASP A 270 13.57 -8.69 -2.27
C ASP A 270 14.20 -7.49 -2.97
N ALA A 271 14.73 -7.73 -4.17
CA ALA A 271 15.37 -6.72 -5.01
C ALA A 271 14.32 -6.02 -5.90
N PHE A 272 13.46 -6.80 -6.53
CA PHE A 272 12.41 -6.33 -7.44
C PHE A 272 11.37 -7.42 -7.70
N PHE A 273 10.25 -6.99 -8.26
CA PHE A 273 9.19 -7.89 -8.71
C PHE A 273 9.05 -7.80 -10.23
N ILE A 274 8.58 -8.89 -10.82
CA ILE A 274 8.22 -8.98 -12.24
C ILE A 274 6.72 -9.15 -12.35
N ALA A 275 6.12 -8.44 -13.30
CA ALA A 275 4.70 -8.46 -13.56
C ALA A 275 4.39 -8.51 -15.05
N LYS A 276 3.13 -8.80 -15.36
CA LYS A 276 2.55 -8.77 -16.72
C LYS A 276 1.29 -7.91 -16.74
N LEU A 277 1.02 -7.29 -17.88
CA LEU A 277 -0.27 -6.66 -18.12
C LEU A 277 -1.35 -7.74 -18.22
N ILE A 278 -2.49 -7.50 -17.58
CA ILE A 278 -3.70 -8.30 -17.72
C ILE A 278 -4.63 -7.51 -18.64
N ASN A 279 -5.09 -8.15 -19.72
CA ASN A 279 -6.07 -7.58 -20.67
C ASN A 279 -7.50 -7.77 -20.16
#